data_d2f0c5001981f7611c7acb0b70ad3a83
#
_entry.id   d2f0c5001981f7611c7acb0b70ad3a83
#
_cell.length_a   1.000
_cell.length_b   1.000
_cell.length_c   1.000
_cell.angle_alpha   90.00
_cell.angle_beta   90.00
_cell.angle_gamma   90.00
#
_symmetry.space_group_name_H-M   'P 1'
#
loop_
_entity.id
_entity.type
_entity.pdbx_description
1 polymer ?
#
loop_
_entity_poly.entity_id
_entity_poly.type
_entity_poly.pdbx_seq_one_letter_code
_entity_poly.pdbx_strand_id
1 'polypeptide(L)'
;MNRRLSSLSATFCLAAVTALAGCSGASTADDDHTDDQYSSNQSTLLMFEFDGELVGSGGAFGDAKSLINDQMLYTIGHLNEHKSVGRLDKLELTNVKTTPGANGLSNITYHAKLPVSWGSKENLPTKYDFTLPRDASYEGQQKFTDAYMHSCVEFGAHDVDAGSMWYYYRPGKSGCTLAAGDVVKFTAKVSKSPENTTGKYPEYNKVWEDNALNVVAIFGKFEKGSTSDVGIDGFNNFVRAASAELRNYKLTTTPANVGDAPGAKNPDVTLSATLADGKKVTVTALLVDEITSATPAFWARYESVSGSADMISYNGHAGLGQNVRALAQRGKWVKGQYLVLFMNGCDTFAYVDGSLAQTRSRINTDDPTGTKYMEFVTNTMPSFFSSMPNASMSLFKGLMDHRNPKTYDQIFDSVDDSQIILVTGEEDNTYTPGGVVTPPTPGAWAGIDESFTVKKAEEKRFTTDTLPEGTYTFTLSGTGDGDLYVKAGTEPTTTSYDCRPYKNGSSELCSVSLKAPGKLSAMVRGYGATSDVKLVAAKK
;
A
#
# COMPACT_ATOMS: atom_id res chain seq x y z
N MET A 1 44.65 64.51 -2.59
CA MET A 1 44.55 63.80 -3.84
C MET A 1 44.94 62.33 -3.63
N ASN A 2 44.27 61.59 -2.86
CA ASN A 2 44.46 60.13 -2.71
C ASN A 2 43.11 59.48 -2.56
N ARG A 3 42.69 58.75 -3.57
CA ARG A 3 41.51 57.90 -3.55
C ARG A 3 41.89 56.58 -2.89
N ARG A 4 41.26 56.26 -1.80
CA ARG A 4 41.29 54.91 -1.19
C ARG A 4 40.18 54.08 -1.79
N LEU A 5 40.54 52.97 -2.43
CA LEU A 5 39.61 51.90 -2.81
C LEU A 5 39.29 51.10 -1.55
N SER A 6 38.02 51.00 -1.23
CA SER A 6 37.53 50.08 -0.24
C SER A 6 37.09 48.78 -0.93
N SER A 7 37.75 47.69 -0.63
CA SER A 7 37.40 46.35 -1.08
C SER A 7 36.17 45.85 -0.31
N LEU A 8 35.05 45.62 -1.03
CA LEU A 8 33.94 44.83 -0.49
C LEU A 8 34.29 43.34 -0.58
N SER A 9 34.48 42.71 0.54
CA SER A 9 34.50 41.24 0.66
C SER A 9 33.09 40.73 0.66
N ALA A 10 32.70 40.05 -0.42
CA ALA A 10 31.45 39.31 -0.48
C ALA A 10 31.64 37.98 0.25
N THR A 11 31.02 37.85 1.42
CA THR A 11 30.96 36.60 2.15
C THR A 11 29.90 35.71 1.52
N PHE A 12 30.34 34.68 0.81
CA PHE A 12 29.47 33.61 0.33
C PHE A 12 29.06 32.76 1.54
N CYS A 13 27.81 32.86 1.98
CA CYS A 13 27.21 31.85 2.86
C CYS A 13 26.96 30.59 2.07
N LEU A 14 27.82 29.61 2.25
CA LEU A 14 27.61 28.25 1.77
C LEU A 14 26.57 27.60 2.70
N ALA A 15 25.33 27.51 2.23
CA ALA A 15 24.30 26.70 2.91
C ALA A 15 24.68 25.23 2.73
N ALA A 16 25.17 24.60 3.78
CA ALA A 16 25.37 23.18 3.83
C ALA A 16 24.01 22.48 3.86
N VAL A 17 23.60 21.93 2.72
CA VAL A 17 22.53 20.93 2.66
C VAL A 17 23.10 19.67 3.25
N THR A 18 22.77 19.37 4.50
CA THR A 18 23.00 18.06 5.10
C THR A 18 22.01 17.08 4.48
N ALA A 19 22.44 16.37 3.44
CA ALA A 19 21.80 15.17 2.99
C ALA A 19 21.89 14.13 4.13
N LEU A 20 20.78 13.85 4.78
CA LEU A 20 20.64 12.70 5.65
C LEU A 20 20.71 11.45 4.76
N ALA A 21 21.90 10.88 4.65
CA ALA A 21 22.10 9.54 4.14
C ALA A 21 21.39 8.59 5.13
N GLY A 22 20.19 8.14 4.77
CA GLY A 22 19.56 7.00 5.41
C GLY A 22 20.43 5.78 5.18
N CYS A 23 21.08 5.28 6.23
CA CYS A 23 21.70 3.97 6.23
C CYS A 23 20.62 2.92 5.95
N SER A 24 20.55 2.44 4.72
CA SER A 24 19.90 1.17 4.42
C SER A 24 20.79 0.06 4.97
N GLY A 25 20.57 -0.31 6.21
CA GLY A 25 21.04 -1.58 6.73
C GLY A 25 20.32 -2.66 5.93
N ALA A 26 21.06 -3.41 5.12
CA ALA A 26 20.60 -4.68 4.60
C ALA A 26 20.37 -5.60 5.79
N SER A 27 19.18 -5.69 6.31
CA SER A 27 18.74 -6.81 7.11
C SER A 27 18.45 -7.94 6.14
N THR A 28 19.29 -8.97 6.15
CA THR A 28 18.87 -10.31 5.80
C THR A 28 17.93 -10.78 6.91
N ALA A 29 16.72 -10.24 6.93
CA ALA A 29 15.62 -10.82 7.66
C ALA A 29 14.97 -11.80 6.67
N ASP A 30 14.84 -13.04 7.07
CA ASP A 30 13.89 -13.98 6.48
C ASP A 30 12.56 -13.23 6.35
N ASP A 31 12.06 -13.18 5.11
CA ASP A 31 10.78 -12.60 4.77
C ASP A 31 9.67 -13.42 5.42
N ASP A 32 9.37 -13.08 6.66
CA ASP A 32 8.07 -13.37 7.22
C ASP A 32 7.13 -12.33 6.60
N HIS A 33 6.63 -12.63 5.39
CA HIS A 33 5.62 -11.83 4.71
C HIS A 33 4.37 -11.84 5.57
N THR A 34 4.22 -10.82 6.38
CA THR A 34 2.93 -10.47 6.96
C THR A 34 2.10 -9.91 5.82
N ASP A 35 1.20 -10.74 5.33
CA ASP A 35 0.36 -10.46 4.18
C ASP A 35 -0.61 -9.34 4.52
N ASP A 36 -0.41 -8.15 3.94
CA ASP A 36 -1.34 -7.02 4.05
C ASP A 36 -2.70 -7.43 3.48
N GLN A 37 -3.68 -7.75 4.31
CA GLN A 37 -5.02 -8.09 3.87
C GLN A 37 -5.58 -6.99 2.96
N TYR A 38 -5.86 -7.35 1.71
CA TYR A 38 -6.37 -6.43 0.70
C TYR A 38 -7.88 -6.58 0.55
N SER A 39 -8.65 -5.52 0.77
CA SER A 39 -10.09 -5.48 0.59
C SER A 39 -10.51 -4.33 -0.30
N SER A 40 -11.34 -4.59 -1.30
CA SER A 40 -11.95 -3.59 -2.18
C SER A 40 -13.21 -4.12 -2.82
N ASN A 41 -14.22 -3.26 -3.04
CA ASN A 41 -15.44 -3.59 -3.80
C ASN A 41 -15.19 -3.75 -5.29
N GLN A 42 -14.24 -3.00 -5.84
CA GLN A 42 -14.12 -2.76 -7.28
C GLN A 42 -12.83 -3.32 -7.87
N SER A 43 -11.80 -3.54 -7.06
CA SER A 43 -10.48 -3.96 -7.52
C SER A 43 -10.04 -5.30 -6.93
N THR A 44 -9.05 -5.90 -7.57
CA THR A 44 -8.42 -7.17 -7.15
C THR A 44 -6.91 -6.96 -7.07
N LEU A 45 -6.27 -7.42 -6.02
CA LEU A 45 -4.82 -7.44 -5.94
C LEU A 45 -4.27 -8.58 -6.80
N LEU A 46 -3.43 -8.23 -7.76
CA LEU A 46 -2.73 -9.15 -8.65
C LEU A 46 -1.23 -9.04 -8.45
N MET A 47 -0.51 -10.14 -8.69
CA MET A 47 0.95 -10.19 -8.75
C MET A 47 1.40 -10.23 -10.20
N PHE A 48 2.21 -9.25 -10.59
CA PHE A 48 2.85 -9.16 -11.90
C PHE A 48 4.31 -9.58 -11.77
N GLU A 49 4.69 -10.66 -12.43
CA GLU A 49 6.03 -11.24 -12.40
C GLU A 49 6.66 -11.16 -13.79
N PHE A 50 7.86 -10.56 -13.90
CA PHE A 50 8.51 -10.31 -15.18
C PHE A 50 10.01 -10.12 -15.05
N ASP A 51 10.71 -10.37 -16.17
CA ASP A 51 12.10 -9.97 -16.36
C ASP A 51 12.14 -8.63 -17.08
N GLY A 52 12.93 -7.71 -16.56
CA GLY A 52 13.09 -6.36 -17.11
C GLY A 52 14.54 -6.04 -17.46
N GLU A 53 14.71 -5.03 -18.29
CA GLU A 53 16.01 -4.47 -18.64
C GLU A 53 15.95 -2.95 -18.79
N LEU A 54 17.07 -2.31 -18.55
CA LEU A 54 17.25 -0.87 -18.79
C LEU A 54 18.72 -0.53 -19.03
N VAL A 55 18.96 0.68 -19.49
CA VAL A 55 20.29 1.29 -19.44
C VAL A 55 20.29 2.50 -18.54
N GLY A 56 21.42 2.81 -17.91
CA GLY A 56 21.54 3.97 -17.06
C GLY A 56 22.98 4.29 -16.69
N SER A 57 23.22 5.51 -16.23
CA SER A 57 24.54 5.92 -15.77
C SER A 57 24.81 5.37 -14.37
N GLY A 58 25.59 4.29 -14.29
CA GLY A 58 26.18 3.82 -13.03
C GLY A 58 27.29 4.77 -12.60
N GLY A 59 27.02 5.67 -11.68
CA GLY A 59 27.99 6.59 -11.08
C GLY A 59 27.74 6.72 -9.57
N ALA A 60 28.45 7.60 -8.90
CA ALA A 60 28.37 7.82 -7.45
C ALA A 60 26.96 8.18 -6.92
N PHE A 61 25.95 8.34 -7.77
CA PHE A 61 24.59 8.76 -7.45
C PHE A 61 23.47 7.82 -7.92
N GLY A 62 23.78 6.68 -8.56
CA GLY A 62 22.75 5.74 -9.01
C GLY A 62 23.22 4.30 -8.87
N ASP A 63 22.75 3.61 -7.85
CA ASP A 63 22.84 2.16 -7.84
C ASP A 63 21.79 1.55 -8.79
N ALA A 64 21.98 0.30 -9.18
CA ALA A 64 21.08 -0.37 -10.10
C ALA A 64 19.62 -0.36 -9.61
N LYS A 65 19.40 -0.46 -8.31
CA LYS A 65 18.07 -0.47 -7.69
C LYS A 65 17.36 0.88 -7.85
N SER A 66 18.07 1.98 -7.69
CA SER A 66 17.52 3.33 -7.93
C SER A 66 17.06 3.49 -9.36
N LEU A 67 17.89 3.11 -10.34
CA LEU A 67 17.55 3.19 -11.76
C LEU A 67 16.35 2.30 -12.14
N ILE A 68 16.26 1.11 -11.53
CA ILE A 68 15.10 0.23 -11.70
C ILE A 68 13.85 0.90 -11.12
N ASN A 69 13.93 1.49 -9.93
CA ASN A 69 12.81 2.21 -9.34
C ASN A 69 12.35 3.38 -10.19
N ASP A 70 13.27 4.14 -10.79
CA ASP A 70 12.94 5.25 -11.70
C ASP A 70 12.20 4.74 -12.95
N GLN A 71 12.61 3.59 -13.52
CA GLN A 71 11.87 2.96 -14.62
C GLN A 71 10.50 2.46 -14.15
N MET A 72 10.40 1.87 -12.95
CA MET A 72 9.15 1.33 -12.40
C MET A 72 8.11 2.42 -12.12
N LEU A 73 8.50 3.66 -11.89
CA LEU A 73 7.54 4.78 -11.79
C LEU A 73 6.63 4.84 -13.03
N TYR A 74 7.14 4.57 -14.22
CA TYR A 74 6.35 4.57 -15.46
C TYR A 74 5.26 3.50 -15.51
N THR A 75 5.34 2.47 -14.65
CA THR A 75 4.27 1.47 -14.51
C THR A 75 3.00 2.09 -13.96
N ILE A 76 3.08 3.15 -13.16
CA ILE A 76 1.92 3.86 -12.58
C ILE A 76 1.06 4.40 -13.72
N GLY A 77 1.60 5.28 -14.55
CA GLY A 77 0.88 5.83 -15.68
C GLY A 77 0.44 4.78 -16.68
N HIS A 78 1.28 3.77 -16.97
CA HIS A 78 0.97 2.68 -17.88
C HIS A 78 -0.25 1.86 -17.42
N LEU A 79 -0.31 1.49 -16.14
CA LEU A 79 -1.40 0.70 -15.56
C LEU A 79 -2.69 1.50 -15.41
N ASN A 80 -2.60 2.82 -15.27
CA ASN A 80 -3.78 3.69 -15.19
C ASN A 80 -4.66 3.62 -16.45
N GLU A 81 -4.12 3.27 -17.62
CA GLU A 81 -4.93 2.98 -18.83
C GLU A 81 -5.97 1.88 -18.57
N HIS A 82 -5.71 1.00 -17.60
CA HIS A 82 -6.55 -0.12 -17.21
C HIS A 82 -7.18 0.06 -15.82
N LYS A 83 -7.31 1.29 -15.33
CA LYS A 83 -7.82 1.64 -14.00
C LYS A 83 -7.06 0.92 -12.87
N SER A 84 -5.76 0.76 -13.04
CA SER A 84 -4.92 -0.06 -12.19
C SER A 84 -3.66 0.69 -11.78
N VAL A 85 -3.05 0.31 -10.66
CA VAL A 85 -1.79 0.90 -10.20
C VAL A 85 -0.96 -0.10 -9.40
N GLY A 86 0.37 -0.02 -9.57
CA GLY A 86 1.34 -0.86 -8.85
C GLY A 86 1.75 -0.26 -7.51
N ARG A 87 2.07 -1.11 -6.54
CA ARG A 87 2.58 -0.74 -5.23
C ARG A 87 4.10 -0.88 -5.19
N LEU A 88 4.81 0.23 -5.43
CA LEU A 88 6.26 0.22 -5.63
C LEU A 88 7.08 -0.02 -4.34
N ASP A 89 6.55 0.27 -3.16
CA ASP A 89 7.22 -0.02 -1.89
C ASP A 89 7.29 -1.53 -1.59
N LYS A 90 6.41 -2.32 -2.22
CA LYS A 90 6.39 -3.79 -2.16
C LYS A 90 6.96 -4.43 -3.43
N LEU A 91 7.69 -3.68 -4.26
CA LEU A 91 8.38 -4.23 -5.42
C LEU A 91 9.54 -5.12 -4.97
N GLU A 92 9.43 -6.40 -5.27
CA GLU A 92 10.52 -7.36 -5.06
C GLU A 92 11.45 -7.41 -6.28
N LEU A 93 12.75 -7.25 -6.05
CA LEU A 93 13.77 -7.31 -7.09
C LEU A 93 14.75 -8.43 -6.80
N THR A 94 14.90 -9.36 -7.75
CA THR A 94 15.87 -10.45 -7.70
C THR A 94 16.68 -10.50 -8.99
N ASN A 95 17.76 -11.29 -9.01
CA ASN A 95 18.61 -11.48 -10.19
C ASN A 95 19.12 -10.19 -10.84
N VAL A 96 19.31 -9.11 -10.07
CA VAL A 96 19.82 -7.83 -10.58
C VAL A 96 21.27 -8.03 -11.03
N LYS A 97 21.54 -7.74 -12.31
CA LYS A 97 22.86 -7.81 -12.92
C LYS A 97 23.18 -6.52 -13.65
N THR A 98 24.39 -6.02 -13.44
CA THR A 98 24.91 -4.83 -14.12
C THR A 98 26.11 -5.23 -14.97
N THR A 99 26.11 -4.82 -16.25
CA THR A 99 27.23 -5.03 -17.17
C THR A 99 27.57 -3.71 -17.88
N PRO A 100 28.83 -3.48 -18.26
CA PRO A 100 29.19 -2.31 -19.04
C PRO A 100 28.37 -2.22 -20.33
N GLY A 101 27.83 -1.04 -20.62
CA GLY A 101 27.09 -0.71 -21.84
C GLY A 101 27.84 0.29 -22.73
N ALA A 102 27.17 0.80 -23.75
CA ALA A 102 27.69 1.81 -24.65
C ALA A 102 27.66 3.21 -24.00
N ASN A 103 28.53 4.11 -24.49
CA ASN A 103 28.54 5.53 -24.11
C ASN A 103 28.68 5.81 -22.59
N GLY A 104 29.36 4.92 -21.86
CA GLY A 104 29.54 5.07 -20.42
C GLY A 104 28.31 4.68 -19.58
N LEU A 105 27.24 4.21 -20.21
CA LEU A 105 26.08 3.65 -19.51
C LEU A 105 26.34 2.18 -19.12
N SER A 106 25.55 1.71 -18.18
CA SER A 106 25.48 0.31 -17.78
C SER A 106 24.19 -0.32 -18.33
N ASN A 107 24.27 -1.59 -18.76
CA ASN A 107 23.08 -2.41 -18.99
C ASN A 107 22.72 -3.09 -17.67
N ILE A 108 21.47 -2.97 -17.27
CA ILE A 108 20.93 -3.55 -16.05
C ILE A 108 19.79 -4.50 -16.44
N THR A 109 19.84 -5.74 -15.94
CA THR A 109 18.75 -6.70 -16.05
C THR A 109 18.30 -7.11 -14.66
N TYR A 110 17.03 -7.42 -14.49
CA TYR A 110 16.44 -7.76 -13.21
C TYR A 110 15.22 -8.65 -13.39
N HIS A 111 14.87 -9.36 -12.34
CA HIS A 111 13.58 -10.03 -12.19
C HIS A 111 12.77 -9.28 -11.14
N ALA A 112 11.48 -9.03 -11.43
CA ALA A 112 10.60 -8.22 -10.59
C ALA A 112 9.28 -8.94 -10.30
N LYS A 113 8.78 -8.77 -9.06
CA LYS A 113 7.39 -9.02 -8.69
C LYS A 113 6.78 -7.73 -8.18
N LEU A 114 5.67 -7.32 -8.79
CA LEU A 114 4.99 -6.08 -8.49
C LEU A 114 3.54 -6.37 -8.10
N PRO A 115 3.11 -6.06 -6.85
CA PRO A 115 1.71 -6.07 -6.49
C PRO A 115 0.97 -4.95 -7.20
N VAL A 116 -0.17 -5.28 -7.82
CA VAL A 116 -0.98 -4.33 -8.60
C VAL A 116 -2.42 -4.39 -8.15
N SER A 117 -2.98 -3.26 -7.73
CA SER A 117 -4.42 -3.09 -7.60
C SER A 117 -5.01 -2.99 -8.99
N TRP A 118 -5.69 -4.04 -9.43
CA TRP A 118 -6.34 -4.12 -10.73
C TRP A 118 -7.79 -3.67 -10.62
N GLY A 119 -8.17 -2.64 -11.34
CA GLY A 119 -9.47 -1.95 -11.24
C GLY A 119 -10.66 -2.74 -11.77
N SER A 120 -10.67 -4.04 -11.55
CA SER A 120 -11.79 -4.94 -11.85
C SER A 120 -11.76 -6.16 -10.94
N LYS A 121 -12.92 -6.76 -10.70
CA LYS A 121 -13.08 -8.08 -10.09
C LYS A 121 -13.29 -9.21 -11.10
N GLU A 122 -13.59 -8.84 -12.34
CA GLU A 122 -13.90 -9.77 -13.41
C GLU A 122 -12.90 -9.62 -14.56
N ASN A 123 -12.81 -10.65 -15.38
CA ASN A 123 -11.94 -10.66 -16.57
C ASN A 123 -10.48 -10.33 -16.25
N LEU A 124 -9.97 -10.92 -15.18
CA LEU A 124 -8.60 -10.68 -14.72
C LEU A 124 -7.59 -11.15 -15.77
N PRO A 125 -6.56 -10.35 -16.10
CA PRO A 125 -5.54 -10.75 -17.05
C PRO A 125 -4.68 -11.87 -16.47
N THR A 126 -4.18 -12.77 -17.33
CA THR A 126 -3.14 -13.76 -17.00
C THR A 126 -1.77 -13.34 -17.50
N LYS A 127 -1.73 -12.30 -18.33
CA LYS A 127 -0.52 -11.68 -18.89
C LYS A 127 -0.76 -10.19 -19.08
N TYR A 128 0.31 -9.40 -19.01
CA TYR A 128 0.27 -7.96 -19.26
C TYR A 128 1.55 -7.50 -19.95
N ASP A 129 1.41 -6.72 -21.02
CA ASP A 129 2.55 -6.23 -21.79
C ASP A 129 2.92 -4.82 -21.35
N PHE A 130 4.10 -4.68 -20.79
CA PHE A 130 4.68 -3.38 -20.48
C PHE A 130 5.49 -2.82 -21.65
N THR A 131 5.42 -1.52 -21.83
CA THR A 131 6.30 -0.73 -22.70
C THR A 131 6.85 0.41 -21.87
N LEU A 132 8.11 0.34 -21.44
CA LEU A 132 8.71 1.29 -20.50
C LEU A 132 9.94 1.98 -21.14
N PRO A 133 10.32 3.19 -20.69
CA PRO A 133 11.55 3.85 -21.14
C PRO A 133 12.77 2.94 -20.94
N ARG A 134 13.65 2.89 -21.95
CA ARG A 134 14.88 2.09 -21.91
C ARG A 134 15.96 2.76 -21.08
N ASP A 135 16.16 4.07 -21.25
CA ASP A 135 17.23 4.82 -20.58
C ASP A 135 16.68 5.51 -19.32
N ALA A 136 17.03 4.95 -18.17
CA ALA A 136 16.64 5.47 -16.86
C ALA A 136 17.64 6.50 -16.30
N SER A 137 18.68 6.90 -17.06
CA SER A 137 19.52 8.01 -16.66
C SER A 137 18.74 9.33 -16.67
N TYR A 138 19.20 10.32 -15.91
CA TYR A 138 18.59 11.66 -15.92
C TYR A 138 18.47 12.25 -17.34
N GLU A 139 19.54 12.14 -18.14
CA GLU A 139 19.53 12.62 -19.53
C GLU A 139 18.60 11.80 -20.43
N GLY A 140 18.51 10.49 -20.20
CA GLY A 140 17.60 9.59 -20.91
C GLY A 140 16.14 9.94 -20.63
N GLN A 141 15.78 10.15 -19.38
CA GLN A 141 14.43 10.54 -18.98
C GLN A 141 14.05 11.92 -19.53
N GLN A 142 14.98 12.88 -19.53
CA GLN A 142 14.73 14.20 -20.14
C GLN A 142 14.47 14.07 -21.65
N LYS A 143 15.30 13.33 -22.38
CA LYS A 143 15.12 13.09 -23.82
C LYS A 143 13.80 12.38 -24.12
N PHE A 144 13.45 11.38 -23.31
CA PHE A 144 12.20 10.64 -23.44
C PHE A 144 10.99 11.58 -23.23
N THR A 145 11.04 12.41 -22.21
CA THR A 145 10.01 13.41 -21.93
C THR A 145 9.87 14.38 -23.08
N ASP A 146 10.95 15.02 -23.52
CA ASP A 146 10.92 15.99 -24.61
C ASP A 146 10.35 15.41 -25.91
N ALA A 147 10.63 14.12 -26.18
CA ALA A 147 10.14 13.45 -27.38
C ALA A 147 8.65 13.06 -27.31
N TYR A 148 8.13 12.72 -26.12
CA TYR A 148 6.83 12.02 -25.99
C TYR A 148 5.80 12.74 -25.12
N MET A 149 6.13 13.83 -24.41
CA MET A 149 5.23 14.53 -23.49
C MET A 149 3.97 15.10 -24.14
N HIS A 150 3.93 15.26 -25.46
CA HIS A 150 2.76 15.77 -26.17
C HIS A 150 1.90 14.67 -26.81
N SER A 151 2.45 13.48 -27.03
CA SER A 151 1.79 12.40 -27.77
C SER A 151 1.43 11.19 -26.90
N CYS A 152 2.26 10.87 -25.89
CA CYS A 152 2.15 9.63 -25.09
C CYS A 152 1.75 9.89 -23.63
N VAL A 153 1.00 10.97 -23.40
CA VAL A 153 0.45 11.30 -22.07
C VAL A 153 -1.06 11.35 -22.11
N GLU A 154 -1.72 11.23 -20.97
CA GLU A 154 -3.17 11.28 -20.88
C GLU A 154 -3.75 12.58 -21.43
N PHE A 155 -5.05 12.54 -21.79
CA PHE A 155 -5.74 13.74 -22.24
C PHE A 155 -5.89 14.74 -21.10
N GLY A 156 -5.53 16.01 -21.34
CA GLY A 156 -5.59 17.05 -20.32
C GLY A 156 -4.39 17.12 -19.38
N ALA A 157 -3.36 16.27 -19.59
CA ALA A 157 -2.09 16.41 -18.88
C ALA A 157 -1.49 17.79 -19.08
N HIS A 158 -1.04 18.42 -18.02
CA HIS A 158 -0.44 19.75 -18.01
C HIS A 158 0.83 19.74 -17.15
N ASP A 159 1.71 20.69 -17.39
CA ASP A 159 2.96 20.84 -16.66
C ASP A 159 3.82 19.55 -16.62
N VAL A 160 3.83 18.81 -17.74
CA VAL A 160 4.58 17.56 -17.87
C VAL A 160 6.06 17.87 -18.04
N ASP A 161 6.87 17.35 -17.15
CA ASP A 161 8.33 17.40 -17.17
C ASP A 161 8.94 16.01 -16.89
N ALA A 162 10.26 15.90 -16.84
CA ALA A 162 10.93 14.63 -16.56
C ALA A 162 10.64 14.07 -15.17
N GLY A 163 10.23 14.91 -14.22
CA GLY A 163 9.86 14.50 -12.87
C GLY A 163 8.42 14.01 -12.75
N SER A 164 7.57 14.31 -13.74
CA SER A 164 6.13 14.00 -13.71
C SER A 164 5.65 13.16 -14.90
N MET A 165 6.44 13.04 -15.97
CA MET A 165 6.09 12.30 -17.21
C MET A 165 5.58 10.89 -16.91
N TRP A 166 6.21 10.19 -15.99
CA TRP A 166 5.86 8.82 -15.60
C TRP A 166 4.41 8.68 -15.10
N TYR A 167 3.87 9.69 -14.45
CA TYR A 167 2.49 9.71 -13.95
C TYR A 167 1.46 9.81 -15.08
N TYR A 168 1.74 10.67 -16.05
CA TYR A 168 0.85 10.92 -17.19
C TYR A 168 1.03 9.95 -18.36
N TYR A 169 2.03 9.06 -18.29
CA TYR A 169 2.43 8.17 -19.38
C TYR A 169 1.34 7.20 -19.79
N ARG A 170 0.96 7.24 -21.07
CA ARG A 170 -0.09 6.40 -21.68
C ARG A 170 0.42 5.84 -23.02
N PRO A 171 1.21 4.75 -23.03
CA PRO A 171 1.80 4.20 -24.27
C PRO A 171 0.75 3.61 -25.22
N GLY A 172 -0.41 3.18 -24.74
CA GLY A 172 -1.53 2.67 -25.54
C GLY A 172 -2.41 3.75 -26.15
N LYS A 173 -2.20 5.02 -25.78
CA LYS A 173 -2.99 6.14 -26.29
C LYS A 173 -2.91 6.26 -27.81
N SER A 174 -4.05 6.51 -28.46
CA SER A 174 -4.12 6.77 -29.89
C SER A 174 -3.20 7.95 -30.27
N GLY A 175 -2.33 7.75 -31.24
CA GLY A 175 -1.33 8.73 -31.69
C GLY A 175 0.00 8.66 -30.94
N CYS A 176 0.15 7.87 -29.89
CA CYS A 176 1.44 7.58 -29.28
C CYS A 176 2.24 6.64 -30.19
N THR A 177 3.40 7.09 -30.65
CA THR A 177 4.32 6.28 -31.47
C THR A 177 5.70 6.35 -30.84
N LEU A 178 6.11 5.26 -30.19
CA LEU A 178 7.37 5.13 -29.49
C LEU A 178 8.42 4.49 -30.40
N ALA A 179 9.61 5.07 -30.50
CA ALA A 179 10.70 4.47 -31.24
C ALA A 179 11.23 3.24 -30.49
N ALA A 180 11.53 2.17 -31.22
CA ALA A 180 11.97 0.89 -30.65
C ALA A 180 13.28 0.99 -29.83
N GLY A 181 14.12 1.99 -30.14
CA GLY A 181 15.36 2.27 -29.40
C GLY A 181 15.14 2.94 -28.03
N ASP A 182 14.02 3.62 -27.86
CA ASP A 182 13.73 4.45 -26.67
C ASP A 182 12.98 3.67 -25.59
N VAL A 183 12.44 2.50 -25.93
CA VAL A 183 11.64 1.67 -25.02
C VAL A 183 12.14 0.23 -24.93
N VAL A 184 11.81 -0.41 -23.85
CA VAL A 184 11.86 -1.86 -23.66
C VAL A 184 10.45 -2.40 -23.54
N LYS A 185 10.23 -3.59 -24.08
CA LYS A 185 8.94 -4.29 -24.02
C LYS A 185 9.13 -5.65 -23.38
N PHE A 186 8.29 -5.96 -22.43
CA PHE A 186 8.28 -7.27 -21.78
C PHE A 186 6.86 -7.63 -21.33
N THR A 187 6.62 -8.93 -21.20
CA THR A 187 5.31 -9.46 -20.78
C THR A 187 5.42 -9.97 -19.35
N ALA A 188 4.61 -9.42 -18.47
CA ALA A 188 4.43 -9.93 -17.12
C ALA A 188 3.49 -11.15 -17.13
N LYS A 189 3.84 -12.18 -16.37
CA LYS A 189 2.92 -13.22 -15.95
C LYS A 189 2.09 -12.65 -14.81
N VAL A 190 0.75 -12.81 -14.87
CA VAL A 190 -0.15 -12.26 -13.88
C VAL A 190 -0.88 -13.37 -13.15
N SER A 191 -0.91 -13.29 -11.82
CA SER A 191 -1.64 -14.19 -10.94
C SER A 191 -2.43 -13.40 -9.89
N LYS A 192 -3.48 -14.00 -9.35
CA LYS A 192 -4.22 -13.40 -8.24
C LYS A 192 -3.42 -13.52 -6.96
N SER A 193 -3.29 -12.42 -6.21
CA SER A 193 -2.65 -12.46 -4.89
C SER A 193 -3.50 -13.24 -3.88
N PRO A 194 -2.90 -14.03 -2.99
CA PRO A 194 -3.59 -14.66 -1.85
C PRO A 194 -4.10 -13.65 -0.82
N GLU A 195 -3.56 -12.44 -0.78
CA GLU A 195 -3.91 -11.37 0.17
C GLU A 195 -5.32 -10.78 -0.05
N ASN A 196 -5.96 -11.07 -1.20
CA ASN A 196 -7.34 -10.63 -1.42
C ASN A 196 -8.28 -11.22 -0.39
N THR A 197 -8.98 -10.35 0.33
CA THR A 197 -9.96 -10.72 1.34
C THR A 197 -11.32 -10.07 1.06
N THR A 198 -12.36 -10.56 1.69
CA THR A 198 -13.71 -10.00 1.62
C THR A 198 -14.33 -9.99 3.00
N GLY A 199 -15.23 -9.04 3.24
CA GLY A 199 -15.94 -8.96 4.51
C GLY A 199 -15.09 -8.45 5.68
N LYS A 200 -13.98 -7.75 5.40
CA LYS A 200 -13.15 -7.12 6.41
C LYS A 200 -13.92 -5.97 7.08
N TYR A 201 -13.93 -5.96 8.40
CA TYR A 201 -14.50 -4.88 9.20
C TYR A 201 -13.39 -3.94 9.70
N PRO A 202 -13.65 -2.64 9.91
CA PRO A 202 -12.90 -1.87 10.89
C PRO A 202 -12.97 -2.55 12.27
N GLU A 203 -11.94 -2.46 13.08
CA GLU A 203 -12.01 -2.95 14.45
C GLU A 203 -12.83 -2.01 15.35
N TYR A 204 -14.16 -2.11 15.29
CA TYR A 204 -15.07 -1.24 16.05
C TYR A 204 -14.84 -1.29 17.56
N ASN A 205 -14.37 -2.42 18.11
CA ASN A 205 -13.99 -2.55 19.51
C ASN A 205 -12.77 -1.68 19.86
N LYS A 206 -11.87 -1.43 18.91
CA LYS A 206 -10.71 -0.54 19.06
C LYS A 206 -11.08 0.92 18.83
N VAL A 207 -11.83 1.21 17.76
CA VAL A 207 -12.36 2.56 17.48
C VAL A 207 -13.12 3.13 18.67
N TRP A 208 -13.86 2.30 19.42
CA TRP A 208 -14.72 2.73 20.52
C TRP A 208 -14.22 2.30 21.91
N GLU A 209 -12.94 1.93 22.05
CA GLU A 209 -12.41 1.40 23.31
C GLU A 209 -12.45 2.40 24.47
N ASP A 210 -12.33 3.70 24.16
CA ASP A 210 -12.41 4.80 25.13
C ASP A 210 -13.79 5.49 25.15
N ASN A 211 -14.79 4.96 24.46
CA ASN A 211 -16.13 5.53 24.25
C ASN A 211 -16.15 6.87 23.50
N ALA A 212 -15.15 7.11 22.68
CA ALA A 212 -15.08 8.27 21.80
C ALA A 212 -14.73 7.84 20.37
N LEU A 213 -15.20 8.60 19.39
CA LEU A 213 -14.76 8.56 18.00
C LEU A 213 -14.17 9.92 17.65
N ASN A 214 -12.88 9.97 17.44
CA ASN A 214 -12.14 11.16 17.09
C ASN A 214 -11.73 11.12 15.62
N VAL A 215 -12.31 12.02 14.84
CA VAL A 215 -12.07 12.11 13.39
C VAL A 215 -11.29 13.38 13.06
N VAL A 216 -10.26 13.26 12.26
CA VAL A 216 -9.51 14.37 11.67
C VAL A 216 -9.68 14.31 10.16
N ALA A 217 -10.36 15.30 9.57
CA ALA A 217 -10.56 15.39 8.14
C ALA A 217 -9.82 16.61 7.58
N ILE A 218 -8.80 16.38 6.77
CA ILE A 218 -7.94 17.41 6.19
C ILE A 218 -8.32 17.58 4.73
N PHE A 219 -8.50 18.83 4.30
CA PHE A 219 -8.79 19.19 2.91
C PHE A 219 -7.70 20.09 2.38
N GLY A 220 -7.04 19.68 1.31
CA GLY A 220 -6.14 20.54 0.54
C GLY A 220 -6.93 21.42 -0.42
N LYS A 221 -6.53 22.67 -0.61
CA LYS A 221 -7.04 23.48 -1.71
C LYS A 221 -6.59 22.91 -3.04
N PHE A 222 -7.37 23.17 -4.09
CA PHE A 222 -6.98 22.81 -5.45
C PHE A 222 -5.82 23.70 -5.92
N GLU A 223 -5.91 25.00 -5.65
CA GLU A 223 -4.85 25.96 -5.97
C GLU A 223 -4.34 26.66 -4.71
N LYS A 224 -3.02 26.71 -4.56
CA LYS A 224 -2.38 27.40 -3.44
C LYS A 224 -2.77 28.89 -3.41
N GLY A 225 -3.15 29.35 -2.22
CA GLY A 225 -3.56 30.75 -2.02
C GLY A 225 -4.98 31.08 -2.49
N SER A 226 -5.69 30.12 -3.09
CA SER A 226 -7.08 30.33 -3.52
C SER A 226 -7.99 30.66 -2.35
N THR A 227 -8.99 31.49 -2.60
CA THR A 227 -10.08 31.83 -1.67
C THR A 227 -11.39 31.16 -2.05
N SER A 228 -11.46 30.54 -3.23
CA SER A 228 -12.62 29.82 -3.76
C SER A 228 -12.13 28.81 -4.80
N ASP A 229 -12.19 27.53 -4.50
CA ASP A 229 -11.87 26.44 -5.41
C ASP A 229 -12.57 25.13 -4.96
N VAL A 230 -12.44 24.07 -5.78
CA VAL A 230 -13.09 22.78 -5.54
C VAL A 230 -12.61 22.07 -4.26
N GLY A 231 -11.40 22.35 -3.78
CA GLY A 231 -10.89 21.85 -2.49
C GLY A 231 -11.58 22.52 -1.30
N ILE A 232 -11.79 23.85 -1.39
CA ILE A 232 -12.56 24.63 -0.42
C ILE A 232 -14.03 24.17 -0.42
N ASP A 233 -14.62 23.93 -1.59
CA ASP A 233 -15.97 23.39 -1.72
C ASP A 233 -16.07 21.99 -1.09
N GLY A 234 -15.05 21.16 -1.26
CA GLY A 234 -14.94 19.86 -0.62
C GLY A 234 -14.97 19.96 0.91
N PHE A 235 -14.17 20.86 1.48
CA PHE A 235 -14.15 21.14 2.91
C PHE A 235 -15.52 21.62 3.41
N ASN A 236 -16.16 22.58 2.73
CA ASN A 236 -17.48 23.08 3.07
C ASN A 236 -18.55 21.98 3.03
N ASN A 237 -18.52 21.14 2.00
CA ASN A 237 -19.45 20.03 1.82
C ASN A 237 -19.32 19.00 2.95
N PHE A 238 -18.08 18.66 3.32
CA PHE A 238 -17.82 17.75 4.44
C PHE A 238 -18.32 18.33 5.77
N VAL A 239 -17.95 19.57 6.11
CA VAL A 239 -18.40 20.22 7.36
C VAL A 239 -19.91 20.29 7.44
N ARG A 240 -20.58 20.65 6.34
CA ARG A 240 -22.06 20.70 6.27
C ARG A 240 -22.68 19.31 6.48
N ALA A 241 -22.12 18.26 5.82
CA ALA A 241 -22.62 16.91 5.93
C ALA A 241 -22.41 16.32 7.33
N ALA A 242 -21.22 16.52 7.92
CA ALA A 242 -20.92 16.09 9.28
C ALA A 242 -21.77 16.81 10.33
N SER A 243 -21.99 18.12 10.15
CA SER A 243 -22.90 18.90 11.00
C SER A 243 -24.34 18.39 10.92
N ALA A 244 -24.82 18.05 9.72
CA ALA A 244 -26.14 17.47 9.52
C ALA A 244 -26.29 16.11 10.20
N GLU A 245 -25.29 15.24 10.10
CA GLU A 245 -25.25 13.94 10.76
C GLU A 245 -25.30 14.05 12.28
N LEU A 246 -24.55 14.99 12.85
CA LEU A 246 -24.43 15.16 14.29
C LEU A 246 -25.51 16.04 14.92
N ARG A 247 -26.36 16.68 14.13
CA ARG A 247 -27.37 17.66 14.58
C ARG A 247 -28.29 17.14 15.68
N ASN A 248 -28.65 15.87 15.62
CA ASN A 248 -29.58 15.26 16.58
C ASN A 248 -28.92 14.86 17.91
N TYR A 249 -27.59 15.05 18.06
CA TYR A 249 -26.78 14.59 19.19
C TYR A 249 -26.19 15.74 20.02
N LYS A 250 -26.95 16.85 20.23
CA LYS A 250 -26.49 18.02 20.99
C LYS A 250 -25.18 18.60 20.43
N LEU A 251 -25.13 18.79 19.11
CA LEU A 251 -23.98 19.32 18.40
C LEU A 251 -23.53 20.67 18.98
N THR A 252 -22.22 20.77 19.23
CA THR A 252 -21.51 22.03 19.50
C THR A 252 -20.41 22.23 18.47
N THR A 253 -20.11 23.51 18.14
CA THR A 253 -19.10 23.83 17.14
C THR A 253 -18.04 24.79 17.70
N THR A 254 -16.81 24.64 17.23
CA THR A 254 -15.72 25.60 17.44
C THR A 254 -15.11 25.94 16.07
N PRO A 255 -15.16 27.20 15.61
CA PRO A 255 -15.79 28.35 16.26
C PRO A 255 -17.31 28.17 16.46
N ALA A 256 -17.86 28.87 17.41
CA ALA A 256 -19.31 28.87 17.64
C ALA A 256 -20.06 29.42 16.41
N ASN A 257 -21.20 28.81 16.09
CA ASN A 257 -22.05 29.21 14.96
C ASN A 257 -21.34 29.16 13.60
N VAL A 258 -20.54 28.14 13.38
CA VAL A 258 -19.97 27.84 12.05
C VAL A 258 -21.11 27.68 11.06
N GLY A 259 -21.08 28.44 9.97
CA GLY A 259 -22.08 28.33 8.88
C GLY A 259 -21.81 27.13 7.99
N ASP A 260 -22.68 26.92 7.00
CA ASP A 260 -22.61 25.80 6.05
C ASP A 260 -21.40 25.86 5.08
N ALA A 261 -20.72 27.01 5.00
CA ALA A 261 -19.57 27.23 4.13
C ALA A 261 -18.47 28.01 4.89
N PRO A 262 -17.78 27.40 5.85
CA PRO A 262 -16.73 28.07 6.63
C PRO A 262 -15.57 28.55 5.77
N GLY A 263 -15.17 27.77 4.77
CA GLY A 263 -14.15 28.13 3.80
C GLY A 263 -12.83 28.57 4.40
N ALA A 264 -12.11 29.43 3.67
CA ALA A 264 -10.81 29.96 4.10
C ALA A 264 -10.91 30.93 5.32
N LYS A 265 -12.10 31.37 5.68
CA LYS A 265 -12.29 32.23 6.87
C LYS A 265 -12.21 31.45 8.17
N ASN A 266 -12.67 30.21 8.17
CA ASN A 266 -12.64 29.31 9.32
C ASN A 266 -12.02 27.95 8.87
N PRO A 267 -10.70 27.91 8.64
CA PRO A 267 -10.03 26.74 8.11
C PRO A 267 -9.83 25.62 9.14
N ASP A 268 -10.22 25.83 10.38
CA ASP A 268 -10.21 24.86 11.49
C ASP A 268 -11.60 24.86 12.14
N VAL A 269 -12.32 23.78 11.97
CA VAL A 269 -13.66 23.58 12.50
C VAL A 269 -13.69 22.30 13.32
N THR A 270 -14.11 22.40 14.57
CA THR A 270 -14.37 21.22 15.41
C THR A 270 -15.87 21.08 15.67
N LEU A 271 -16.41 19.91 15.39
CA LEU A 271 -17.77 19.50 15.69
C LEU A 271 -17.72 18.48 16.83
N SER A 272 -18.50 18.67 17.88
CA SER A 272 -18.56 17.74 19.00
C SER A 272 -20.01 17.40 19.36
N ALA A 273 -20.27 16.12 19.57
CA ALA A 273 -21.59 15.58 19.87
C ALA A 273 -21.52 14.46 20.89
N THR A 274 -22.65 14.18 21.55
CA THR A 274 -22.80 13.03 22.44
C THR A 274 -23.96 12.17 21.94
N LEU A 275 -23.66 10.93 21.57
CA LEU A 275 -24.64 9.96 21.07
C LEU A 275 -25.65 9.57 22.16
N ALA A 276 -26.75 8.95 21.77
CA ALA A 276 -27.82 8.55 22.68
C ALA A 276 -27.37 7.58 23.79
N ASP A 277 -26.31 6.83 23.57
CA ASP A 277 -25.69 5.90 24.55
C ASP A 277 -24.58 6.53 25.40
N GLY A 278 -24.37 7.84 25.27
CA GLY A 278 -23.39 8.60 26.03
C GLY A 278 -21.99 8.64 25.42
N LYS A 279 -21.75 7.94 24.32
CA LYS A 279 -20.48 7.97 23.59
C LYS A 279 -20.25 9.34 22.92
N LYS A 280 -19.00 9.74 22.82
CA LYS A 280 -18.62 11.05 22.26
C LYS A 280 -18.18 10.92 20.80
N VAL A 281 -18.49 11.91 20.00
CA VAL A 281 -17.97 12.04 18.64
C VAL A 281 -17.36 13.43 18.48
N THR A 282 -16.12 13.49 18.05
CA THR A 282 -15.42 14.74 17.73
C THR A 282 -14.90 14.68 16.31
N VAL A 283 -15.29 15.63 15.47
CA VAL A 283 -14.80 15.77 14.09
C VAL A 283 -14.03 17.09 13.99
N THR A 284 -12.74 17.01 13.73
CA THR A 284 -11.88 18.15 13.43
C THR A 284 -11.66 18.23 11.93
N ALA A 285 -12.23 19.23 11.28
CA ALA A 285 -12.04 19.49 9.86
C ALA A 285 -11.02 20.61 9.67
N LEU A 286 -9.97 20.36 8.89
CA LEU A 286 -8.87 21.29 8.63
C LEU A 286 -8.77 21.58 7.14
N LEU A 287 -8.72 22.87 6.77
CA LEU A 287 -8.41 23.30 5.41
C LEU A 287 -6.97 23.81 5.36
N VAL A 288 -6.21 23.35 4.39
CA VAL A 288 -4.80 23.72 4.18
C VAL A 288 -4.55 24.12 2.72
N ASP A 289 -3.65 25.06 2.49
CA ASP A 289 -3.28 25.44 1.12
C ASP A 289 -2.60 24.27 0.40
N GLU A 290 -1.56 23.74 1.01
CA GLU A 290 -0.74 22.67 0.50
C GLU A 290 0.00 22.01 1.67
N ILE A 291 -0.01 20.68 1.74
CA ILE A 291 0.59 19.95 2.87
C ILE A 291 2.09 20.17 2.97
N THR A 292 2.82 20.11 1.85
CA THR A 292 4.29 20.21 1.85
C THR A 292 4.79 21.59 2.29
N SER A 293 4.00 22.64 2.10
CA SER A 293 4.29 24.00 2.54
C SER A 293 3.36 24.50 3.65
N ALA A 294 2.71 23.58 4.38
CA ALA A 294 1.80 23.91 5.46
C ALA A 294 2.49 24.70 6.59
N THR A 295 1.74 25.61 7.19
CA THR A 295 2.26 26.51 8.23
C THR A 295 2.60 25.76 9.53
N PRO A 296 3.51 26.30 10.37
CA PRO A 296 3.75 25.74 11.70
C PRO A 296 2.47 25.62 12.56
N ALA A 297 1.53 26.54 12.40
CA ALA A 297 0.25 26.51 13.11
C ALA A 297 -0.61 25.31 12.68
N PHE A 298 -0.68 25.01 11.38
CA PHE A 298 -1.35 23.81 10.89
C PHE A 298 -0.71 22.53 11.47
N TRP A 299 0.62 22.42 11.44
CA TRP A 299 1.31 21.25 11.97
C TRP A 299 1.10 21.09 13.47
N ALA A 300 1.20 22.17 14.26
CA ALA A 300 0.91 22.13 15.69
C ALA A 300 -0.54 21.66 15.96
N ARG A 301 -1.49 22.09 15.14
CA ARG A 301 -2.89 21.64 15.25
C ARG A 301 -3.04 20.17 14.88
N TYR A 302 -2.45 19.72 13.77
CA TYR A 302 -2.45 18.32 13.35
C TYR A 302 -1.83 17.42 14.42
N GLU A 303 -0.66 17.78 14.94
CA GLU A 303 0.01 17.05 16.03
C GLU A 303 -0.85 16.97 17.30
N SER A 304 -1.62 18.03 17.59
CA SER A 304 -2.48 18.05 18.79
C SER A 304 -3.68 17.10 18.71
N VAL A 305 -4.13 16.74 17.52
CA VAL A 305 -5.31 15.90 17.31
C VAL A 305 -5.00 14.50 16.79
N SER A 306 -3.87 14.29 16.12
CA SER A 306 -3.52 13.00 15.53
C SER A 306 -3.27 11.90 16.57
N GLY A 307 -2.80 12.26 17.77
CA GLY A 307 -2.47 11.29 18.83
C GLY A 307 -3.68 10.62 19.49
N SER A 308 -4.87 11.15 19.29
CA SER A 308 -6.13 10.57 19.78
C SER A 308 -7.12 10.25 18.65
N ALA A 309 -6.69 10.36 17.40
CA ALA A 309 -7.56 10.10 16.27
C ALA A 309 -7.76 8.60 16.04
N ASP A 310 -9.01 8.21 15.79
CA ASP A 310 -9.42 6.87 15.34
C ASP A 310 -9.53 6.84 13.81
N MET A 311 -9.79 8.01 13.22
CA MET A 311 -9.82 8.21 11.77
C MET A 311 -9.09 9.49 11.41
N ILE A 312 -8.17 9.39 10.45
CA ILE A 312 -7.59 10.55 9.77
C ILE A 312 -7.89 10.39 8.28
N SER A 313 -8.52 11.39 7.66
CA SER A 313 -8.68 11.45 6.21
C SER A 313 -7.98 12.68 5.65
N TYR A 314 -7.17 12.50 4.62
CA TYR A 314 -6.65 13.57 3.79
C TYR A 314 -7.35 13.56 2.44
N ASN A 315 -7.88 14.69 2.02
CA ASN A 315 -8.64 14.90 0.79
C ASN A 315 -7.96 16.00 -0.03
N GLY A 316 -7.32 15.64 -1.13
CA GLY A 316 -6.59 16.61 -1.93
C GLY A 316 -5.56 15.98 -2.86
N HIS A 317 -4.69 16.81 -3.44
CA HIS A 317 -3.59 16.33 -4.26
C HIS A 317 -2.68 15.37 -3.49
N ALA A 318 -2.35 14.24 -4.08
CA ALA A 318 -1.37 13.32 -3.50
C ALA A 318 0.07 13.89 -3.57
N GLY A 319 0.32 14.85 -4.46
CA GLY A 319 1.61 15.49 -4.65
C GLY A 319 2.69 14.48 -5.02
N LEU A 320 2.35 13.51 -5.89
CA LEU A 320 3.22 12.40 -6.26
C LEU A 320 3.82 11.69 -5.03
N GLY A 321 2.99 11.52 -3.99
CA GLY A 321 3.33 10.86 -2.74
C GLY A 321 3.93 11.76 -1.66
N GLN A 322 4.31 13.00 -1.95
CA GLN A 322 4.92 13.90 -0.95
C GLN A 322 3.95 14.26 0.17
N ASN A 323 2.68 14.51 -0.15
CA ASN A 323 1.64 14.84 0.84
C ASN A 323 1.34 13.64 1.74
N VAL A 324 1.30 12.42 1.17
CA VAL A 324 1.11 11.17 1.91
C VAL A 324 2.22 11.00 2.96
N ARG A 325 3.48 11.11 2.54
CA ARG A 325 4.65 10.98 3.42
C ARG A 325 4.71 12.07 4.49
N ALA A 326 4.41 13.31 4.13
CA ALA A 326 4.45 14.43 5.08
C ALA A 326 3.48 14.22 6.24
N LEU A 327 2.23 13.81 5.98
CA LEU A 327 1.25 13.51 7.03
C LEU A 327 1.68 12.34 7.89
N ALA A 328 2.21 11.28 7.28
CA ALA A 328 2.71 10.11 8.01
C ALA A 328 3.86 10.48 8.99
N GLN A 329 4.80 11.31 8.55
CA GLN A 329 5.98 11.70 9.35
C GLN A 329 5.68 12.74 10.43
N ARG A 330 4.65 13.58 10.24
CA ARG A 330 4.34 14.71 11.14
C ARG A 330 3.29 14.39 12.19
N GLY A 331 2.59 13.29 12.11
CA GLY A 331 1.60 12.89 13.12
C GLY A 331 2.25 12.58 14.47
N LYS A 332 1.52 12.82 15.55
CA LYS A 332 1.94 12.47 16.92
C LYS A 332 1.29 11.15 17.31
N TRP A 333 1.99 10.08 17.03
CA TRP A 333 1.48 8.73 17.22
C TRP A 333 1.65 8.26 18.67
N VAL A 334 0.68 7.47 19.17
CA VAL A 334 0.64 6.95 20.55
C VAL A 334 0.68 5.42 20.50
N LYS A 335 1.36 4.82 21.49
CA LYS A 335 1.45 3.35 21.60
C LYS A 335 0.05 2.74 21.75
N GLY A 336 -0.24 1.71 20.95
CA GLY A 336 -1.50 0.97 20.97
C GLY A 336 -2.68 1.72 20.33
N GLN A 337 -2.48 2.94 19.82
CA GLN A 337 -3.53 3.69 19.13
C GLN A 337 -3.96 2.96 17.86
N TYR A 338 -5.20 2.55 17.78
CA TYR A 338 -5.81 2.08 16.53
C TYR A 338 -6.15 3.27 15.63
N LEU A 339 -5.92 3.14 14.33
CA LEU A 339 -6.11 4.22 13.38
C LEU A 339 -6.56 3.70 12.03
N VAL A 340 -7.65 4.26 11.50
CA VAL A 340 -8.01 4.17 10.08
C VAL A 340 -7.50 5.42 9.38
N LEU A 341 -6.46 5.27 8.54
CA LEU A 341 -5.87 6.38 7.79
C LEU A 341 -6.34 6.32 6.33
N PHE A 342 -7.16 7.29 5.92
CA PHE A 342 -7.64 7.41 4.55
C PHE A 342 -6.88 8.50 3.78
N MET A 343 -6.01 8.08 2.87
CA MET A 343 -5.30 8.96 1.94
C MET A 343 -6.12 9.10 0.66
N ASN A 344 -7.09 10.00 0.66
CA ASN A 344 -8.05 10.22 -0.40
C ASN A 344 -7.51 11.23 -1.42
N GLY A 345 -6.66 10.76 -2.30
CA GLY A 345 -6.00 11.51 -3.37
C GLY A 345 -5.74 10.62 -4.57
N CYS A 346 -5.13 11.18 -5.62
CA CYS A 346 -4.85 10.45 -6.84
C CYS A 346 -3.84 9.33 -6.63
N ASP A 347 -4.18 8.10 -7.02
CA ASP A 347 -3.30 6.92 -7.04
C ASP A 347 -2.54 6.67 -5.72
N THR A 348 -3.17 6.99 -4.58
CA THR A 348 -2.49 6.96 -3.29
C THR A 348 -2.01 5.57 -2.90
N PHE A 349 -2.56 4.49 -3.45
CA PHE A 349 -2.04 3.14 -3.29
C PHE A 349 -0.59 3.01 -3.79
N ALA A 350 -0.24 3.67 -4.89
CA ALA A 350 1.12 3.68 -5.41
C ALA A 350 2.12 4.42 -4.50
N TYR A 351 1.62 5.31 -3.63
CA TYR A 351 2.45 6.19 -2.80
C TYR A 351 2.52 5.78 -1.35
N VAL A 352 1.87 4.70 -0.95
CA VAL A 352 2.13 4.08 0.34
C VAL A 352 3.59 3.69 0.39
N ASP A 353 4.30 4.20 1.36
CA ASP A 353 5.66 3.80 1.66
C ASP A 353 5.74 3.31 3.12
N GLY A 354 6.81 2.63 3.46
CA GLY A 354 7.00 2.12 4.81
C GLY A 354 7.15 3.18 5.91
N SER A 355 7.08 4.48 5.60
CA SER A 355 7.44 5.53 6.57
C SER A 355 6.51 5.62 7.77
N LEU A 356 5.20 5.45 7.59
CA LEU A 356 4.25 5.42 8.71
C LEU A 356 4.38 4.12 9.50
N ALA A 357 4.43 2.98 8.84
CA ALA A 357 4.63 1.68 9.47
C ALA A 357 5.92 1.67 10.31
N GLN A 358 7.05 2.12 9.76
CA GLN A 358 8.31 2.27 10.48
C GLN A 358 8.21 3.22 11.69
N THR A 359 7.44 4.30 11.59
CA THR A 359 7.24 5.21 12.71
C THR A 359 6.43 4.55 13.81
N ARG A 360 5.39 3.81 13.45
CA ARG A 360 4.53 3.10 14.40
C ARG A 360 5.22 1.90 15.05
N SER A 361 6.02 1.12 14.33
CA SER A 361 6.78 0.01 14.89
C SER A 361 7.80 0.44 15.96
N ARG A 362 8.36 1.65 15.83
CA ARG A 362 9.24 2.22 16.88
C ARG A 362 8.51 2.52 18.18
N ILE A 363 7.22 2.78 18.12
CA ILE A 363 6.37 3.11 19.28
C ILE A 363 5.71 1.83 19.81
N ASN A 364 5.26 0.95 18.93
CA ASN A 364 4.62 -0.31 19.24
C ASN A 364 5.64 -1.45 19.13
N THR A 365 6.37 -1.72 20.21
CA THR A 365 7.43 -2.75 20.21
C THR A 365 6.92 -4.18 20.05
N ASP A 366 5.63 -4.39 20.16
CA ASP A 366 4.89 -5.64 19.92
C ASP A 366 4.35 -5.74 18.48
N ASP A 367 4.68 -4.77 17.64
CA ASP A 367 4.27 -4.64 16.25
C ASP A 367 5.49 -4.31 15.37
N PRO A 368 6.29 -5.29 14.98
CA PRO A 368 7.47 -5.08 14.16
C PRO A 368 7.13 -4.60 12.75
N THR A 369 5.94 -4.89 12.24
CA THR A 369 5.47 -4.46 10.92
C THR A 369 4.98 -3.01 10.93
N GLY A 370 4.48 -2.52 12.07
CA GLY A 370 3.92 -1.18 12.24
C GLY A 370 2.49 -1.04 11.70
N THR A 371 1.85 -2.14 11.35
CA THR A 371 0.51 -2.19 10.75
C THR A 371 -0.56 -2.84 11.61
N LYS A 372 -0.17 -3.50 12.71
CA LYS A 372 -1.07 -4.17 13.65
C LYS A 372 -2.22 -3.31 14.21
N TYR A 373 -2.02 -2.01 14.32
CA TYR A 373 -3.00 -1.07 14.85
C TYR A 373 -3.43 -0.05 13.78
N MET A 374 -3.30 -0.40 12.50
CA MET A 374 -3.51 0.57 11.43
C MET A 374 -4.12 -0.04 10.18
N GLU A 375 -5.25 0.53 9.78
CA GLU A 375 -5.86 0.31 8.47
C GLU A 375 -5.47 1.44 7.52
N PHE A 376 -4.99 1.08 6.35
CA PHE A 376 -4.68 2.03 5.28
C PHE A 376 -5.78 1.99 4.22
N VAL A 377 -6.48 3.11 4.06
CA VAL A 377 -7.48 3.29 2.99
C VAL A 377 -6.86 4.18 1.91
N THR A 378 -6.86 3.72 0.67
CA THR A 378 -6.22 4.39 -0.46
C THR A 378 -7.05 4.27 -1.74
N ASN A 379 -6.65 5.01 -2.78
CA ASN A 379 -7.27 4.96 -4.10
C ASN A 379 -6.33 4.32 -5.12
N THR A 380 -6.90 3.45 -5.96
CA THR A 380 -6.21 2.88 -7.13
C THR A 380 -6.12 3.88 -8.28
N MET A 381 -7.10 4.77 -8.40
CA MET A 381 -7.25 5.72 -9.51
C MET A 381 -7.21 7.16 -9.02
N PRO A 382 -7.02 8.13 -9.92
CA PRO A 382 -7.21 9.53 -9.59
C PRO A 382 -8.56 9.77 -8.91
N SER A 383 -8.54 10.47 -7.78
CA SER A 383 -9.72 10.86 -7.04
C SER A 383 -10.08 12.31 -7.35
N PHE A 384 -11.35 12.56 -7.67
CA PHE A 384 -11.82 13.91 -7.97
C PHE A 384 -12.21 14.64 -6.69
N PHE A 385 -11.83 15.91 -6.57
CA PHE A 385 -12.18 16.75 -5.41
C PHE A 385 -13.67 16.77 -5.08
N SER A 386 -14.54 16.66 -6.09
CA SER A 386 -15.99 16.61 -5.91
C SER A 386 -16.49 15.34 -5.22
N SER A 387 -15.80 14.21 -5.36
CA SER A 387 -16.18 12.91 -4.77
C SER A 387 -15.51 12.66 -3.41
N MET A 388 -14.38 13.30 -3.12
CA MET A 388 -13.62 13.10 -1.89
C MET A 388 -14.43 13.31 -0.59
N PRO A 389 -15.27 14.36 -0.47
CA PRO A 389 -16.06 14.56 0.76
C PRO A 389 -17.02 13.41 1.04
N ASN A 390 -17.64 12.85 -0.02
CA ASN A 390 -18.58 11.75 0.14
C ASN A 390 -17.87 10.47 0.61
N ALA A 391 -16.71 10.14 0.07
CA ALA A 391 -15.93 8.99 0.49
C ALA A 391 -15.49 9.10 1.97
N SER A 392 -14.98 10.26 2.39
CA SER A 392 -14.63 10.52 3.80
C SER A 392 -15.85 10.47 4.72
N MET A 393 -17.01 10.98 4.27
CA MET A 393 -18.27 10.90 5.02
C MET A 393 -18.78 9.47 5.13
N SER A 394 -18.62 8.64 4.09
CA SER A 394 -19.00 7.22 4.12
C SER A 394 -18.20 6.47 5.19
N LEU A 395 -16.88 6.69 5.25
CA LEU A 395 -16.04 6.12 6.30
C LEU A 395 -16.44 6.62 7.69
N PHE A 396 -16.60 7.94 7.87
CA PHE A 396 -17.03 8.52 9.15
C PHE A 396 -18.35 7.93 9.62
N LYS A 397 -19.39 7.88 8.78
CA LYS A 397 -20.69 7.31 9.11
C LYS A 397 -20.59 5.81 9.42
N GLY A 398 -19.78 5.09 8.66
CA GLY A 398 -19.53 3.68 8.91
C GLY A 398 -18.97 3.44 10.31
N LEU A 399 -17.90 4.15 10.68
CA LEU A 399 -17.28 4.05 12.01
C LEU A 399 -18.21 4.53 13.15
N MET A 400 -19.07 5.53 12.88
CA MET A 400 -20.02 6.05 13.85
C MET A 400 -21.14 5.06 14.17
N ASP A 401 -21.55 4.23 13.21
CA ASP A 401 -22.65 3.25 13.38
C ASP A 401 -22.17 1.96 14.08
N HIS A 402 -21.55 2.10 15.24
CA HIS A 402 -21.00 0.98 16.01
C HIS A 402 -22.04 -0.05 16.49
N ARG A 403 -23.32 0.32 16.46
CA ARG A 403 -24.42 -0.62 16.82
C ARG A 403 -24.80 -1.54 15.68
N ASN A 404 -24.53 -1.12 14.44
CA ASN A 404 -24.71 -1.92 13.24
C ASN A 404 -23.40 -1.92 12.43
N PRO A 405 -22.35 -2.58 12.92
CA PRO A 405 -21.04 -2.59 12.28
C PRO A 405 -21.12 -3.03 10.83
N LYS A 406 -20.44 -2.30 9.95
CA LYS A 406 -20.37 -2.57 8.51
C LYS A 406 -18.96 -2.98 8.12
N THR A 407 -18.85 -3.87 7.14
CA THR A 407 -17.58 -4.13 6.47
C THR A 407 -17.12 -2.92 5.67
N TYR A 408 -15.84 -2.84 5.34
CA TYR A 408 -15.34 -1.79 4.43
C TYR A 408 -16.06 -1.81 3.09
N ASP A 409 -16.37 -3.01 2.56
CA ASP A 409 -17.14 -3.15 1.33
C ASP A 409 -18.52 -2.46 1.43
N GLN A 410 -19.22 -2.64 2.56
CA GLN A 410 -20.51 -1.99 2.83
C GLN A 410 -20.39 -0.48 3.09
N ILE A 411 -19.30 -0.03 3.70
CA ILE A 411 -19.03 1.38 3.98
C ILE A 411 -18.84 2.16 2.69
N PHE A 412 -18.12 1.58 1.72
CA PHE A 412 -17.78 2.24 0.47
C PHE A 412 -18.73 1.90 -0.71
N ASP A 413 -19.77 1.11 -0.49
CA ASP A 413 -20.74 0.70 -1.53
C ASP A 413 -21.46 1.88 -2.22
N SER A 414 -21.62 3.00 -1.52
CA SER A 414 -22.29 4.21 -2.05
C SER A 414 -21.32 5.28 -2.57
N VAL A 415 -20.05 4.99 -2.67
CA VAL A 415 -19.05 5.92 -3.20
C VAL A 415 -19.10 5.89 -4.73
N ASP A 416 -18.82 7.03 -5.34
CA ASP A 416 -18.81 7.20 -6.80
C ASP A 416 -17.90 6.16 -7.49
N ASP A 417 -18.40 5.48 -8.52
CA ASP A 417 -17.70 4.41 -9.25
C ASP A 417 -16.42 4.86 -9.98
N SER A 418 -16.20 6.16 -10.10
CA SER A 418 -14.94 6.71 -10.61
C SER A 418 -13.81 6.58 -9.58
N GLN A 419 -14.15 6.39 -8.31
CA GLN A 419 -13.22 6.29 -7.20
C GLN A 419 -13.08 4.82 -6.77
N ILE A 420 -11.95 4.20 -7.08
CA ILE A 420 -11.65 2.82 -6.70
C ILE A 420 -10.91 2.82 -5.37
N ILE A 421 -11.63 2.53 -4.29
CA ILE A 421 -11.11 2.51 -2.93
C ILE A 421 -10.70 1.09 -2.55
N LEU A 422 -9.60 0.99 -1.82
CA LEU A 422 -9.12 -0.25 -1.24
C LEU A 422 -8.60 -0.03 0.18
N VAL A 423 -8.54 -1.10 0.96
CA VAL A 423 -8.04 -1.11 2.34
C VAL A 423 -6.96 -2.17 2.48
N THR A 424 -5.84 -1.81 3.10
CA THR A 424 -4.74 -2.69 3.47
C THR A 424 -4.33 -2.46 4.92
N GLY A 425 -3.46 -3.30 5.45
CA GLY A 425 -3.00 -3.22 6.84
C GLY A 425 -3.85 -4.04 7.80
N GLU A 426 -3.50 -4.02 9.07
CA GLU A 426 -4.19 -4.74 10.15
C GLU A 426 -4.34 -6.23 9.85
N GLU A 427 -3.24 -6.92 9.64
CA GLU A 427 -3.20 -8.33 9.22
C GLU A 427 -3.80 -9.28 10.27
N ASP A 428 -3.76 -8.89 11.54
CA ASP A 428 -4.31 -9.66 12.66
C ASP A 428 -5.74 -9.25 13.06
N ASN A 429 -6.40 -8.40 12.26
CA ASN A 429 -7.80 -8.02 12.48
C ASN A 429 -8.72 -9.24 12.40
N THR A 430 -9.27 -9.62 13.53
CA THR A 430 -10.22 -10.72 13.68
C THR A 430 -11.60 -10.25 14.12
N TYR A 431 -11.86 -8.94 14.07
CA TYR A 431 -13.12 -8.38 14.53
C TYR A 431 -14.32 -8.87 13.72
N THR A 432 -15.33 -9.33 14.44
CA THR A 432 -16.66 -9.64 13.90
C THR A 432 -17.75 -9.12 14.85
N PRO A 433 -18.87 -8.62 14.32
CA PRO A 433 -19.97 -8.17 15.16
C PRO A 433 -20.51 -9.28 16.06
N GLY A 434 -20.77 -8.97 17.35
CA GLY A 434 -21.34 -9.92 18.29
C GLY A 434 -20.34 -10.78 19.05
N GLY A 435 -19.05 -10.55 18.91
CA GLY A 435 -18.02 -11.15 19.78
C GLY A 435 -17.70 -12.63 19.52
N VAL A 436 -18.20 -13.19 18.44
CA VAL A 436 -17.68 -14.45 17.93
C VAL A 436 -16.46 -14.10 17.09
N VAL A 437 -15.28 -14.29 17.66
CA VAL A 437 -14.03 -14.21 16.90
C VAL A 437 -14.07 -15.35 15.89
N THR A 438 -14.59 -15.05 14.69
CA THR A 438 -14.35 -15.92 13.54
C THR A 438 -13.05 -15.35 12.95
N PRO A 439 -11.98 -16.11 12.92
CA PRO A 439 -10.80 -15.69 12.14
C PRO A 439 -11.28 -15.28 10.76
N PRO A 440 -10.70 -14.25 10.10
CA PRO A 440 -11.05 -13.93 8.74
C PRO A 440 -11.07 -15.23 7.97
N THR A 441 -12.13 -15.46 7.19
CA THR A 441 -12.16 -16.66 6.33
C THR A 441 -11.02 -16.44 5.35
N PRO A 442 -9.88 -17.13 5.48
CA PRO A 442 -8.79 -16.98 4.52
C PRO A 442 -9.40 -17.27 3.17
N GLY A 443 -9.09 -16.49 2.18
CA GLY A 443 -9.34 -16.86 0.79
C GLY A 443 -8.88 -18.31 0.67
N ALA A 444 -9.68 -19.18 0.04
CA ALA A 444 -9.47 -20.63 0.07
C ALA A 444 -7.96 -20.90 -0.07
N TRP A 445 -7.37 -21.50 0.97
CA TRP A 445 -5.93 -21.77 0.99
C TRP A 445 -5.47 -22.30 -0.37
N ALA A 446 -4.58 -21.57 -1.02
CA ALA A 446 -4.14 -21.87 -2.38
C ALA A 446 -3.42 -23.24 -2.48
N GLY A 447 -3.11 -23.83 -1.30
CA GLY A 447 -2.36 -25.07 -1.23
C GLY A 447 -0.85 -24.82 -1.25
N ILE A 448 -0.10 -25.92 -1.33
CA ILE A 448 1.34 -25.92 -1.61
C ILE A 448 1.51 -26.59 -2.98
N ASP A 449 2.31 -26.03 -3.84
CA ASP A 449 2.72 -26.61 -5.13
C ASP A 449 4.19 -26.29 -5.39
N GLU A 450 5.09 -27.07 -4.76
CA GLU A 450 6.53 -26.81 -4.73
C GLU A 450 7.34 -27.98 -5.28
N SER A 451 8.27 -27.68 -6.19
CA SER A 451 9.24 -28.65 -6.73
C SER A 451 10.64 -28.32 -6.23
N PHE A 452 11.34 -29.32 -5.69
CA PHE A 452 12.67 -29.13 -5.10
C PHE A 452 13.46 -30.42 -5.04
N THR A 453 14.75 -30.31 -4.77
CA THR A 453 15.67 -31.44 -4.58
C THR A 453 16.04 -31.53 -3.10
N VAL A 454 16.03 -32.73 -2.54
CA VAL A 454 16.59 -33.04 -1.21
C VAL A 454 17.67 -34.11 -1.31
N LYS A 455 18.79 -33.91 -0.63
CA LYS A 455 19.89 -34.89 -0.52
C LYS A 455 19.66 -35.80 0.68
N LYS A 456 20.44 -36.83 0.80
CA LYS A 456 20.37 -37.77 1.94
C LYS A 456 20.51 -37.03 3.28
N ALA A 457 19.55 -37.26 4.16
CA ALA A 457 19.40 -36.62 5.47
C ALA A 457 19.08 -35.12 5.45
N GLU A 458 18.94 -34.50 4.31
CA GLU A 458 18.46 -33.11 4.18
C GLU A 458 16.95 -33.07 4.40
N GLU A 459 16.49 -32.00 5.07
CA GLU A 459 15.09 -31.75 5.38
C GLU A 459 14.65 -30.43 4.78
N LYS A 460 13.54 -30.43 4.06
CA LYS A 460 12.85 -29.20 3.64
C LYS A 460 11.51 -29.12 4.36
N ARG A 461 11.22 -27.93 4.93
CA ARG A 461 10.07 -27.72 5.81
C ARG A 461 9.13 -26.70 5.21
N PHE A 462 7.84 -26.88 5.47
CA PHE A 462 6.74 -26.04 5.02
C PHE A 462 5.77 -25.88 6.19
N THR A 463 5.32 -24.66 6.44
CA THR A 463 4.28 -24.39 7.45
C THR A 463 3.17 -23.61 6.79
N THR A 464 1.93 -23.99 6.99
CA THR A 464 0.79 -23.27 6.45
C THR A 464 0.43 -22.11 7.38
N ASP A 465 -0.28 -21.13 6.84
CA ASP A 465 -1.04 -20.21 7.67
C ASP A 465 -2.08 -20.93 8.50
N THR A 466 -2.79 -20.19 9.36
CA THR A 466 -3.91 -20.74 10.11
C THR A 466 -5.02 -21.16 9.16
N LEU A 467 -5.19 -22.46 8.99
CA LEU A 467 -6.21 -23.07 8.13
C LEU A 467 -7.51 -23.27 8.93
N PRO A 468 -8.70 -23.16 8.30
CA PRO A 468 -9.96 -23.47 8.93
C PRO A 468 -10.07 -24.96 9.26
N GLU A 469 -11.03 -25.33 10.09
CA GLU A 469 -11.42 -26.73 10.31
C GLU A 469 -11.65 -27.45 8.98
N GLY A 470 -11.13 -28.66 8.85
CA GLY A 470 -11.25 -29.46 7.64
C GLY A 470 -10.16 -30.52 7.51
N THR A 471 -10.25 -31.29 6.43
CA THR A 471 -9.24 -32.29 6.08
C THR A 471 -8.35 -31.77 4.96
N TYR A 472 -7.07 -31.96 5.12
CA TYR A 472 -6.03 -31.48 4.19
C TYR A 472 -5.19 -32.65 3.71
N THR A 473 -4.87 -32.65 2.42
CA THR A 473 -4.04 -33.68 1.80
C THR A 473 -2.70 -33.08 1.39
N PHE A 474 -1.64 -33.82 1.66
CA PHE A 474 -0.27 -33.51 1.24
C PHE A 474 0.20 -34.69 0.40
N THR A 475 0.54 -34.44 -0.86
CA THR A 475 1.00 -35.45 -1.83
C THR A 475 2.43 -35.13 -2.21
N LEU A 476 3.32 -36.07 -1.94
CA LEU A 476 4.69 -36.04 -2.42
C LEU A 476 4.79 -36.95 -3.65
N SER A 477 5.46 -36.47 -4.68
CA SER A 477 5.73 -37.25 -5.91
C SER A 477 7.13 -36.90 -6.46
N GLY A 478 7.72 -37.77 -7.25
CA GLY A 478 9.02 -37.48 -7.84
C GLY A 478 9.92 -38.71 -7.95
N THR A 479 11.23 -38.49 -8.11
CA THR A 479 12.25 -39.52 -8.19
C THR A 479 13.06 -39.64 -6.90
N GLY A 480 13.80 -40.70 -6.72
CA GLY A 480 14.57 -40.94 -5.51
C GLY A 480 13.71 -41.50 -4.37
N ASP A 481 14.11 -41.21 -3.15
CA ASP A 481 13.48 -41.73 -1.92
C ASP A 481 13.39 -40.58 -0.90
N GLY A 482 12.29 -39.81 -0.99
CA GLY A 482 11.93 -38.70 -0.11
C GLY A 482 10.74 -39.05 0.73
N ASP A 483 10.85 -38.97 2.05
CA ASP A 483 9.78 -39.25 3.01
C ASP A 483 9.05 -37.98 3.42
N LEU A 484 7.72 -38.07 3.49
CA LEU A 484 6.81 -36.99 3.91
C LEU A 484 6.37 -37.18 5.36
N TYR A 485 6.48 -36.12 6.14
CA TYR A 485 5.96 -36.02 7.51
C TYR A 485 5.04 -34.81 7.61
N VAL A 486 3.86 -34.97 8.19
CA VAL A 486 2.89 -33.88 8.41
C VAL A 486 2.41 -33.88 9.86
N LYS A 487 2.28 -32.68 10.45
CA LYS A 487 1.82 -32.51 11.81
C LYS A 487 0.98 -31.24 11.98
N ALA A 488 -0.04 -31.31 12.83
CA ALA A 488 -0.84 -30.16 13.23
C ALA A 488 -0.22 -29.43 14.43
N GLY A 489 -0.27 -28.10 14.41
CA GLY A 489 0.08 -27.21 15.52
C GLY A 489 1.58 -27.01 15.76
N THR A 490 2.43 -27.95 15.44
CA THR A 490 3.90 -27.85 15.61
C THR A 490 4.62 -28.51 14.44
N GLU A 491 5.90 -28.19 14.25
CA GLU A 491 6.70 -28.83 13.22
C GLU A 491 6.86 -30.33 13.45
N PRO A 492 6.77 -31.17 12.38
CA PRO A 492 7.07 -32.57 12.47
C PRO A 492 8.55 -32.83 12.66
N THR A 493 8.88 -33.95 13.30
CA THR A 493 10.22 -34.52 13.37
C THR A 493 10.18 -35.97 12.90
N THR A 494 11.33 -36.61 12.75
CA THR A 494 11.39 -38.04 12.39
C THR A 494 10.71 -38.98 13.40
N THR A 495 10.43 -38.48 14.61
CA THR A 495 9.81 -39.26 15.71
C THR A 495 8.47 -38.67 16.19
N SER A 496 8.07 -37.47 15.71
CA SER A 496 6.84 -36.79 16.13
C SER A 496 6.13 -36.24 14.91
N TYR A 497 5.04 -36.85 14.51
CA TYR A 497 4.22 -36.54 13.34
C TYR A 497 2.79 -37.07 13.54
N ASP A 498 1.82 -36.52 12.83
CA ASP A 498 0.44 -37.02 12.77
C ASP A 498 0.24 -37.94 11.57
N CYS A 499 1.02 -37.72 10.51
CA CYS A 499 1.02 -38.58 9.33
C CYS A 499 2.46 -38.72 8.78
N ARG A 500 2.84 -39.98 8.51
CA ARG A 500 4.03 -40.39 7.77
C ARG A 500 3.70 -41.67 6.99
N PRO A 501 3.61 -41.65 5.67
CA PRO A 501 3.23 -42.83 4.89
C PRO A 501 4.27 -43.96 4.93
N TYR A 502 5.57 -43.63 5.05
CA TYR A 502 6.67 -44.59 5.19
C TYR A 502 6.77 -45.62 4.04
N LYS A 503 6.85 -45.12 2.82
CA LYS A 503 6.96 -45.96 1.62
C LYS A 503 8.34 -45.81 0.98
N ASN A 504 8.79 -46.86 0.31
CA ASN A 504 9.97 -46.79 -0.55
C ASN A 504 9.66 -45.87 -1.75
N GLY A 505 10.54 -44.93 -2.05
CA GLY A 505 10.37 -43.93 -3.11
C GLY A 505 9.55 -42.72 -2.69
N SER A 506 9.46 -41.74 -3.56
CA SER A 506 8.88 -40.41 -3.25
C SER A 506 7.38 -40.30 -3.60
N SER A 507 6.65 -41.41 -3.72
CA SER A 507 5.19 -41.38 -3.97
C SER A 507 4.40 -41.57 -2.69
N GLU A 508 4.13 -40.48 -1.97
CA GLU A 508 3.53 -40.50 -0.64
C GLU A 508 2.31 -39.56 -0.51
N LEU A 509 1.35 -39.93 0.32
CA LEU A 509 0.13 -39.18 0.57
C LEU A 509 -0.15 -39.14 2.07
N CYS A 510 -0.25 -37.95 2.63
CA CYS A 510 -0.77 -37.67 3.97
C CYS A 510 -2.14 -37.02 3.91
N SER A 511 -3.02 -37.41 4.82
CA SER A 511 -4.31 -36.74 5.05
C SER A 511 -4.43 -36.43 6.53
N VAL A 512 -4.53 -35.13 6.89
CA VAL A 512 -4.58 -34.65 8.26
C VAL A 512 -5.81 -33.77 8.45
N SER A 513 -6.56 -33.98 9.55
CA SER A 513 -7.77 -33.23 9.85
C SER A 513 -7.52 -32.26 11.01
N LEU A 514 -7.84 -31.00 10.79
CA LEU A 514 -7.95 -29.97 11.82
C LEU A 514 -9.38 -29.99 12.40
N LYS A 515 -9.50 -30.11 13.70
CA LYS A 515 -10.79 -30.07 14.42
C LYS A 515 -11.19 -28.67 14.89
N ALA A 516 -10.29 -27.72 14.70
CA ALA A 516 -10.44 -26.28 14.93
C ALA A 516 -9.44 -25.57 14.03
N PRO A 517 -9.59 -24.26 13.76
CA PRO A 517 -8.61 -23.49 13.03
C PRO A 517 -7.19 -23.67 13.61
N GLY A 518 -6.21 -23.94 12.74
CA GLY A 518 -4.84 -24.24 13.17
C GLY A 518 -3.87 -24.34 12.01
N LYS A 519 -2.56 -24.41 12.32
CA LYS A 519 -1.50 -24.59 11.32
C LYS A 519 -1.19 -26.06 11.09
N LEU A 520 -0.82 -26.38 9.86
CA LEU A 520 -0.24 -27.66 9.50
C LEU A 520 1.21 -27.43 9.06
N SER A 521 2.10 -28.28 9.53
CA SER A 521 3.50 -28.25 9.10
C SER A 521 3.86 -29.56 8.40
N ALA A 522 4.57 -29.46 7.29
CA ALA A 522 5.10 -30.59 6.55
C ALA A 522 6.64 -30.57 6.53
N MET A 523 7.26 -31.73 6.54
CA MET A 523 8.69 -31.91 6.36
C MET A 523 8.90 -33.00 5.32
N VAL A 524 9.75 -32.72 4.34
CA VAL A 524 10.22 -33.73 3.40
C VAL A 524 11.70 -33.99 3.69
N ARG A 525 12.05 -35.27 3.93
CA ARG A 525 13.42 -35.68 4.25
C ARG A 525 13.93 -36.66 3.20
N GLY A 526 15.12 -36.43 2.66
CA GLY A 526 15.76 -37.35 1.73
C GLY A 526 16.35 -38.58 2.42
N TYR A 527 16.02 -39.78 1.92
CA TYR A 527 16.67 -41.04 2.30
C TYR A 527 17.56 -41.55 1.19
N GLY A 528 17.24 -41.33 -0.09
CA GLY A 528 18.11 -41.56 -1.23
C GLY A 528 19.30 -40.61 -1.28
N ALA A 529 20.26 -40.86 -2.15
CA ALA A 529 21.42 -39.95 -2.35
C ALA A 529 20.97 -38.57 -2.80
N THR A 530 19.96 -38.52 -3.68
CA THR A 530 19.28 -37.31 -4.15
C THR A 530 17.85 -37.69 -4.53
N SER A 531 16.89 -36.89 -4.19
CA SER A 531 15.48 -37.03 -4.55
C SER A 531 14.97 -35.73 -5.14
N ASP A 532 14.49 -35.77 -6.38
CA ASP A 532 13.83 -34.65 -7.04
C ASP A 532 12.31 -34.82 -6.86
N VAL A 533 11.71 -33.97 -6.07
CA VAL A 533 10.35 -34.18 -5.61
C VAL A 533 9.47 -32.93 -5.81
N LYS A 534 8.16 -33.17 -5.91
CA LYS A 534 7.13 -32.16 -5.89
C LYS A 534 6.19 -32.44 -4.73
N LEU A 535 6.01 -31.44 -3.86
CA LEU A 535 5.01 -31.44 -2.79
C LEU A 535 3.79 -30.63 -3.24
N VAL A 536 2.62 -31.28 -3.24
CA VAL A 536 1.33 -30.62 -3.48
C VAL A 536 0.46 -30.80 -2.25
N ALA A 537 -0.10 -29.72 -1.71
CA ALA A 537 -1.03 -29.80 -0.62
C ALA A 537 -2.29 -28.96 -0.90
N ALA A 538 -3.45 -29.50 -0.53
CA ALA A 538 -4.75 -28.88 -0.75
C ALA A 538 -5.76 -29.27 0.33
N LYS A 539 -6.81 -28.45 0.50
CA LYS A 539 -7.99 -28.82 1.28
C LYS A 539 -8.78 -29.88 0.50
N LYS A 540 -9.19 -30.95 1.18
CA LYS A 540 -10.00 -32.03 0.61
C LYS A 540 -11.45 -31.61 0.45
#